data_e22c12c00d22e4882123c72b4e67b3f8
#
_entry.id   e22c12c00d22e4882123c72b4e67b3f8
#
_cell.length_a   1.000
_cell.length_b   1.000
_cell.length_c   1.000
_cell.angle_alpha   90.00
_cell.angle_beta   90.00
_cell.angle_gamma   90.00
#
_symmetry.space_group_name_H-M   'P 1'
#
loop_
_entity.id
_entity.type
_entity.pdbx_description
1 polymer ?
#
loop_
_entity_poly.entity_id
_entity_poly.type
_entity_poly.pdbx_seq_one_letter_code
_entity_poly.pdbx_strand_id
1 'polypeptide(L)'
;MKSVSVLCLSLLCSAAFAQTLAGVKVDKAQVMAGQPVQASVAFDVATSVNCGIRFDWGDGTGEDIKVDDAQKIPLVMNHTYAKAGDYTIAVKPKKVTSRLGCLGKAQSAMVKVSAPAVAAVPAPAVTSNAFACPAGWTLNTKSVNRTSKAYSCNAQPGTPTPEKKLACEGSTGYFENVKKGVIGCQA
;
A
#
# COMPACT_ATOMS: atom_id res chain seq x y z
N MET A 1 70.98 40.96 20.00
CA MET A 1 70.31 39.68 19.94
C MET A 1 68.82 39.89 20.24
N LYS A 2 67.95 39.93 19.21
CA LYS A 2 66.50 40.17 19.38
C LYS A 2 65.77 38.82 19.26
N SER A 3 65.24 38.34 20.38
CA SER A 3 64.36 37.16 20.42
C SER A 3 63.02 37.52 19.87
N VAL A 4 62.64 36.86 18.76
CA VAL A 4 61.30 36.90 18.18
C VAL A 4 60.48 35.73 18.80
N SER A 5 59.56 36.06 19.71
CA SER A 5 58.61 35.13 20.26
C SER A 5 57.50 34.92 19.19
N VAL A 6 57.48 33.75 18.56
CA VAL A 6 56.40 33.33 17.71
C VAL A 6 55.25 32.83 18.58
N LEU A 7 54.21 33.66 18.67
CA LEU A 7 52.96 33.28 19.34
C LEU A 7 52.16 32.35 18.40
N CYS A 8 52.23 31.06 18.67
CA CYS A 8 51.44 30.04 17.95
C CYS A 8 49.98 30.12 18.41
N LEU A 9 49.13 30.83 17.65
CA LEU A 9 47.71 30.94 17.87
C LEU A 9 47.07 29.64 17.40
N SER A 10 46.90 28.69 18.32
CA SER A 10 46.15 27.44 18.08
C SER A 10 44.69 27.77 17.83
N LEU A 11 44.26 27.80 16.55
CA LEU A 11 42.85 27.76 16.18
C LEU A 11 42.26 26.44 16.67
N LEU A 12 41.55 26.49 17.80
CA LEU A 12 40.63 25.44 18.21
C LEU A 12 39.50 25.42 17.17
N CYS A 13 39.65 24.58 16.16
CA CYS A 13 38.58 24.25 15.24
C CYS A 13 37.53 23.51 16.06
N SER A 14 36.55 24.24 16.57
CA SER A 14 35.35 23.62 17.17
C SER A 14 34.67 22.82 16.11
N ALA A 15 34.86 21.50 16.14
CA ALA A 15 34.06 20.58 15.33
C ALA A 15 32.59 20.81 15.70
N ALA A 16 31.89 21.55 14.87
CA ALA A 16 30.44 21.68 14.97
C ALA A 16 29.87 20.27 14.80
N PHE A 17 29.42 19.68 15.88
CA PHE A 17 28.79 18.37 15.87
C PHE A 17 27.50 18.49 15.05
N ALA A 18 27.57 18.05 13.81
CA ALA A 18 26.49 18.12 12.86
C ALA A 18 25.49 16.97 13.11
N GLN A 19 24.24 17.33 13.35
CA GLN A 19 23.13 16.38 13.42
C GLN A 19 22.64 16.17 12.00
N THR A 20 23.24 15.22 11.30
CA THR A 20 23.03 15.05 9.87
C THR A 20 22.02 13.91 9.62
N LEU A 21 21.02 14.18 8.80
CA LEU A 21 20.15 13.15 8.26
C LEU A 21 20.98 12.23 7.36
N ALA A 22 21.21 10.98 7.80
CA ALA A 22 22.10 10.03 7.16
C ALA A 22 21.36 9.16 6.12
N GLY A 23 20.11 8.82 6.37
CA GLY A 23 19.35 7.98 5.44
C GLY A 23 17.96 7.59 5.90
N VAL A 24 17.21 7.02 4.97
CA VAL A 24 15.93 6.36 5.25
C VAL A 24 15.94 4.96 4.64
N LYS A 25 15.45 3.97 5.37
CA LYS A 25 15.31 2.58 4.92
C LYS A 25 13.92 2.09 5.25
N VAL A 26 13.43 1.15 4.46
CA VAL A 26 12.17 0.43 4.71
C VAL A 26 12.46 -1.03 5.04
N ASP A 27 11.66 -1.61 5.90
CA ASP A 27 11.76 -3.04 6.26
C ASP A 27 11.40 -3.94 5.08
N LYS A 28 10.46 -3.49 4.24
CA LYS A 28 9.97 -4.22 3.07
C LYS A 28 9.84 -3.26 1.89
N ALA A 29 10.57 -3.55 0.82
CA ALA A 29 10.46 -2.80 -0.44
C ALA A 29 9.17 -3.14 -1.22
N GLN A 30 8.51 -4.24 -0.89
CA GLN A 30 7.25 -4.68 -1.51
C GLN A 30 6.30 -5.20 -0.44
N VAL A 31 5.06 -4.73 -0.47
CA VAL A 31 3.97 -5.13 0.43
C VAL A 31 2.64 -5.18 -0.32
N MET A 32 1.63 -5.77 0.26
CA MET A 32 0.24 -5.67 -0.21
C MET A 32 -0.45 -4.47 0.44
N ALA A 33 -1.40 -3.87 -0.27
CA ALA A 33 -2.27 -2.84 0.32
C ALA A 33 -2.95 -3.38 1.58
N GLY A 34 -3.02 -2.55 2.61
CA GLY A 34 -3.50 -2.93 3.94
C GLY A 34 -2.45 -3.57 4.86
N GLN A 35 -1.24 -3.84 4.37
CA GLN A 35 -0.14 -4.33 5.21
C GLN A 35 0.73 -3.19 5.72
N PRO A 36 1.22 -3.27 6.98
CA PRO A 36 2.08 -2.25 7.54
C PRO A 36 3.48 -2.30 6.92
N VAL A 37 4.03 -1.10 6.69
CA VAL A 37 5.42 -0.84 6.31
C VAL A 37 6.09 -0.07 7.44
N GLN A 38 7.30 -0.45 7.77
CA GLN A 38 8.13 0.26 8.73
C GLN A 38 9.27 0.99 8.01
N ALA A 39 9.40 2.28 8.28
CA ALA A 39 10.52 3.08 7.81
C ALA A 39 11.44 3.45 8.98
N SER A 40 12.74 3.35 8.78
CA SER A 40 13.76 3.73 9.74
C SER A 40 14.57 4.90 9.20
N VAL A 41 14.63 5.98 9.97
CA VAL A 41 15.43 7.18 9.66
C VAL A 41 16.69 7.18 10.50
N ALA A 42 17.84 7.18 9.84
CA ALA A 42 19.15 7.23 10.47
C ALA A 42 19.70 8.66 10.52
N PHE A 43 20.40 8.96 11.58
CA PHE A 43 21.08 10.23 11.78
C PHE A 43 22.53 9.99 12.18
N ASP A 44 23.45 10.78 11.64
CA ASP A 44 24.82 10.87 12.14
C ASP A 44 24.84 11.90 13.26
N VAL A 45 25.00 11.42 14.47
CA VAL A 45 25.03 12.26 15.69
C VAL A 45 26.24 11.90 16.52
N ALA A 46 26.92 12.92 17.03
CA ALA A 46 28.08 12.70 17.88
C ALA A 46 27.70 12.50 19.35
N THR A 47 26.72 13.24 19.87
CA THR A 47 26.34 13.18 21.30
C THR A 47 24.85 13.26 21.53
N SER A 48 24.13 14.15 20.84
CA SER A 48 22.69 14.34 21.00
C SER A 48 22.06 14.79 19.69
N VAL A 49 20.78 14.49 19.53
CA VAL A 49 19.97 14.94 18.39
C VAL A 49 18.95 15.99 18.85
N ASN A 50 18.87 17.10 18.14
CA ASN A 50 17.92 18.15 18.43
C ASN A 50 17.63 19.01 17.21
N CYS A 51 16.92 18.44 16.23
CA CYS A 51 16.62 19.09 14.96
C CYS A 51 15.24 18.68 14.44
N GLY A 52 14.79 19.28 13.35
CA GLY A 52 13.50 18.99 12.73
C GLY A 52 13.61 18.35 11.36
N ILE A 53 12.65 17.49 11.06
CA ILE A 53 12.48 16.89 9.75
C ILE A 53 11.02 16.97 9.32
N ARG A 54 10.79 16.92 8.01
CA ARG A 54 9.52 16.54 7.40
C ARG A 54 9.62 15.12 6.91
N PHE A 55 8.74 14.27 7.40
CA PHE A 55 8.56 12.91 6.92
C PHE A 55 7.31 12.86 6.03
N ASP A 56 7.42 12.24 4.85
CA ASP A 56 6.37 12.13 3.84
C ASP A 56 6.31 10.68 3.35
N TRP A 57 5.13 10.07 3.38
CA TRP A 57 4.93 8.68 2.95
C TRP A 57 4.75 8.52 1.43
N GLY A 58 4.61 9.64 0.69
CA GLY A 58 4.43 9.63 -0.76
C GLY A 58 3.00 9.36 -1.23
N ASP A 59 2.06 9.20 -0.32
CA ASP A 59 0.63 9.04 -0.60
C ASP A 59 -0.19 10.29 -0.24
N GLY A 60 0.49 11.41 0.03
CA GLY A 60 -0.09 12.67 0.48
C GLY A 60 -0.15 12.78 2.01
N THR A 61 0.18 11.73 2.75
CA THR A 61 0.30 11.78 4.20
C THR A 61 1.74 12.04 4.64
N GLY A 62 1.90 12.67 5.78
CA GLY A 62 3.21 12.94 6.34
C GLY A 62 3.14 13.90 7.51
N GLU A 63 4.24 14.01 8.24
CA GLU A 63 4.29 14.81 9.46
C GLU A 63 5.61 15.55 9.64
N ASP A 64 5.55 16.62 10.41
CA ASP A 64 6.72 17.38 10.85
C ASP A 64 7.15 16.87 12.20
N ILE A 65 8.37 16.36 12.29
CA ILE A 65 8.88 15.68 13.48
C ILE A 65 10.02 16.49 14.08
N LYS A 66 9.90 16.77 15.38
CA LYS A 66 11.02 17.22 16.20
C LYS A 66 11.78 15.98 16.67
N VAL A 67 13.00 15.83 16.26
CA VAL A 67 13.88 14.73 16.66
C VAL A 67 14.77 15.24 17.81
N ASP A 68 14.69 14.58 18.97
CA ASP A 68 15.50 14.90 20.14
C ASP A 68 15.91 13.63 20.89
N ASP A 69 16.68 13.80 21.97
CA ASP A 69 17.26 12.67 22.72
C ASP A 69 16.22 11.78 23.42
N ALA A 70 14.96 12.23 23.53
CA ALA A 70 13.87 11.41 24.05
C ALA A 70 13.45 10.31 23.09
N GLN A 71 13.82 10.43 21.81
CA GLN A 71 13.50 9.46 20.78
C GLN A 71 14.64 8.45 20.58
N LYS A 72 14.26 7.21 20.32
CA LYS A 72 15.22 6.17 19.95
C LYS A 72 15.71 6.40 18.52
N ILE A 73 17.03 6.37 18.33
CA ILE A 73 17.65 6.41 17.01
C ILE A 73 18.15 5.01 16.67
N PRO A 74 17.85 4.51 15.46
CA PRO A 74 17.10 5.16 14.37
C PRO A 74 15.62 5.43 14.71
N LEU A 75 15.10 6.56 14.19
CA LEU A 75 13.68 6.89 14.35
C LEU A 75 12.84 5.93 13.49
N VAL A 76 11.92 5.22 14.13
CA VAL A 76 11.09 4.20 13.47
C VAL A 76 9.66 4.71 13.33
N MET A 77 9.15 4.65 12.10
CA MET A 77 7.81 5.10 11.72
C MET A 77 7.06 3.95 11.06
N ASN A 78 5.75 3.86 11.31
CA ASN A 78 4.88 2.83 10.71
C ASN A 78 3.78 3.48 9.87
N HIS A 79 3.45 2.86 8.75
CA HIS A 79 2.39 3.31 7.87
C HIS A 79 1.71 2.14 7.17
N THR A 80 0.46 2.36 6.72
CA THR A 80 -0.31 1.37 5.96
C THR A 80 -0.91 2.04 4.74
N TYR A 81 -0.49 1.62 3.56
CA TYR A 81 -1.02 2.13 2.30
C TYR A 81 -2.37 1.48 1.99
N ALA A 82 -3.39 2.30 1.76
CA ALA A 82 -4.73 1.81 1.43
C ALA A 82 -4.88 1.36 -0.03
N LYS A 83 -4.03 1.84 -0.94
CA LYS A 83 -4.11 1.58 -2.38
C LYS A 83 -2.81 1.01 -2.90
N ALA A 84 -2.91 0.19 -3.95
CA ALA A 84 -1.75 -0.25 -4.72
C ALA A 84 -1.11 0.94 -5.46
N GLY A 85 0.20 0.92 -5.60
CA GLY A 85 0.97 1.98 -6.25
C GLY A 85 2.45 1.90 -5.91
N ASP A 86 3.25 2.70 -6.58
CA ASP A 86 4.65 2.90 -6.25
C ASP A 86 4.78 4.21 -5.45
N TYR A 87 5.21 4.10 -4.20
CA TYR A 87 5.32 5.22 -3.28
C TYR A 87 6.77 5.55 -2.99
N THR A 88 7.08 6.84 -2.93
CA THR A 88 8.39 7.33 -2.53
C THR A 88 8.29 7.98 -1.16
N ILE A 89 8.80 7.29 -0.16
CA ILE A 89 8.97 7.85 1.18
C ILE A 89 10.11 8.88 1.11
N ALA A 90 9.85 10.09 1.57
CA ALA A 90 10.83 11.16 1.57
C ALA A 90 11.00 11.75 2.97
N VAL A 91 12.26 11.96 3.35
CA VAL A 91 12.62 12.63 4.60
C VAL A 91 13.51 13.79 4.27
N LYS A 92 13.15 14.99 4.72
CA LYS A 92 13.93 16.20 4.46
C LYS A 92 14.09 17.05 5.71
N PRO A 93 15.23 17.73 5.85
CA PRO A 93 15.42 18.73 6.90
C PRO A 93 14.30 19.77 6.85
N LYS A 94 13.70 20.06 8.00
CA LYS A 94 12.67 21.10 8.12
C LYS A 94 12.71 21.75 9.48
N LYS A 95 12.56 23.08 9.53
CA LYS A 95 12.34 23.78 10.78
C LYS A 95 11.00 23.36 11.39
N VAL A 96 11.03 22.86 12.63
CA VAL A 96 9.84 22.44 13.37
C VAL A 96 9.79 23.22 14.69
N THR A 97 8.75 24.00 14.87
CA THR A 97 8.63 24.93 16.01
C THR A 97 9.86 25.85 16.13
N SER A 98 10.58 25.81 17.24
CA SER A 98 11.81 26.59 17.48
C SER A 98 13.09 25.86 17.05
N ARG A 99 12.99 24.62 16.53
CA ARG A 99 14.16 23.80 16.13
C ARG A 99 14.51 24.02 14.67
N LEU A 100 15.80 24.19 14.39
CA LEU A 100 16.29 24.21 13.01
C LEU A 100 16.12 22.84 12.35
N GLY A 101 16.10 22.81 11.02
CA GLY A 101 16.14 21.55 10.29
C GLY A 101 17.45 20.80 10.57
N CYS A 102 17.39 19.47 10.56
CA CYS A 102 18.59 18.63 10.60
C CYS A 102 19.51 19.00 9.42
N LEU A 103 20.80 18.79 9.57
CA LEU A 103 21.72 18.97 8.45
C LEU A 103 21.60 17.82 7.44
N GLY A 104 22.21 18.01 6.28
CA GLY A 104 22.23 17.01 5.22
C GLY A 104 21.20 17.27 4.14
N LYS A 105 21.14 16.34 3.19
CA LYS A 105 20.22 16.38 2.05
C LYS A 105 18.96 15.58 2.34
N ALA A 106 17.91 15.84 1.60
CA ALA A 106 16.73 14.96 1.60
C ALA A 106 17.13 13.52 1.24
N GLN A 107 16.51 12.57 1.93
CA GLN A 107 16.69 11.13 1.74
C GLN A 107 15.38 10.53 1.28
N SER A 108 15.44 9.44 0.50
CA SER A 108 14.24 8.76 0.04
C SER A 108 14.42 7.24 -0.03
N ALA A 109 13.32 6.53 0.07
CA ALA A 109 13.22 5.09 -0.14
C ALA A 109 11.93 4.78 -0.90
N MET A 110 11.94 3.74 -1.73
CA MET A 110 10.77 3.35 -2.52
C MET A 110 10.08 2.15 -1.89
N VAL A 111 8.75 2.14 -1.94
CA VAL A 111 7.90 1.02 -1.56
C VAL A 111 6.92 0.74 -2.69
N LYS A 112 6.89 -0.50 -3.17
CA LYS A 112 5.91 -0.98 -4.12
C LYS A 112 4.77 -1.66 -3.38
N VAL A 113 3.58 -1.11 -3.48
CA VAL A 113 2.38 -1.66 -2.87
C VAL A 113 1.56 -2.36 -3.95
N SER A 114 1.42 -3.66 -3.84
CA SER A 114 0.58 -4.46 -4.73
C SER A 114 -0.87 -4.43 -4.26
N ALA A 115 -1.83 -4.57 -5.17
CA ALA A 115 -3.20 -4.87 -4.78
C ALA A 115 -3.18 -6.13 -3.88
N PRO A 116 -4.05 -6.22 -2.85
CA PRO A 116 -4.23 -7.48 -2.16
C PRO A 116 -4.52 -8.50 -3.27
N ALA A 117 -3.80 -9.64 -3.25
CA ALA A 117 -4.24 -10.74 -4.07
C ALA A 117 -5.69 -10.97 -3.67
N VAL A 118 -6.61 -10.53 -4.50
CA VAL A 118 -7.97 -11.09 -4.42
C VAL A 118 -7.66 -12.57 -4.45
N ALA A 119 -7.84 -13.23 -3.29
CA ALA A 119 -7.78 -14.67 -3.27
C ALA A 119 -8.66 -15.06 -4.45
N ALA A 120 -8.03 -15.55 -5.51
CA ALA A 120 -8.78 -16.06 -6.63
C ALA A 120 -9.71 -17.04 -5.92
N VAL A 121 -10.97 -16.63 -5.78
CA VAL A 121 -12.02 -17.56 -5.34
C VAL A 121 -11.76 -18.70 -6.28
N PRO A 122 -11.31 -19.88 -5.82
CA PRO A 122 -10.88 -20.95 -6.70
C PRO A 122 -12.05 -21.05 -7.67
N ALA A 123 -11.77 -20.76 -8.94
CA ALA A 123 -12.80 -20.83 -9.97
C ALA A 123 -13.40 -22.18 -9.73
N PRO A 124 -14.71 -22.28 -9.36
CA PRO A 124 -15.28 -23.55 -8.96
C PRO A 124 -14.87 -24.50 -10.05
N ALA A 125 -14.08 -25.53 -9.64
CA ALA A 125 -13.56 -26.51 -10.57
C ALA A 125 -14.75 -26.81 -11.46
N VAL A 126 -14.63 -26.57 -12.76
CA VAL A 126 -15.69 -26.86 -13.75
C VAL A 126 -15.82 -28.37 -13.77
N THR A 127 -16.39 -28.87 -12.70
CA THR A 127 -17.11 -30.14 -12.82
C THR A 127 -18.14 -29.84 -13.84
N SER A 128 -18.08 -30.56 -14.97
CA SER A 128 -18.98 -30.49 -16.10
C SER A 128 -20.41 -30.84 -15.67
N ASN A 129 -20.97 -29.98 -14.83
CA ASN A 129 -22.39 -30.03 -14.51
C ASN A 129 -23.07 -29.21 -15.59
N ALA A 130 -23.85 -29.87 -16.41
CA ALA A 130 -24.67 -29.29 -17.49
C ALA A 130 -25.52 -28.07 -17.06
N PHE A 131 -25.49 -27.68 -15.78
CA PHE A 131 -26.29 -26.64 -15.17
C PHE A 131 -25.42 -25.77 -14.25
N ALA A 132 -24.51 -24.96 -14.82
CA ALA A 132 -23.64 -24.08 -14.07
C ALA A 132 -24.13 -22.63 -14.15
N CYS A 133 -24.13 -21.92 -13.01
CA CYS A 133 -24.42 -20.49 -12.94
C CYS A 133 -23.12 -19.66 -12.95
N PRO A 134 -23.14 -18.45 -13.52
CA PRO A 134 -22.02 -17.53 -13.49
C PRO A 134 -21.70 -17.08 -12.07
N ALA A 135 -20.52 -16.51 -11.88
CA ALA A 135 -20.12 -15.93 -10.59
C ALA A 135 -21.16 -14.89 -10.13
N GLY A 136 -21.53 -14.95 -8.86
CA GLY A 136 -22.53 -14.05 -8.26
C GLY A 136 -23.99 -14.52 -8.47
N TRP A 137 -24.22 -15.64 -9.19
CA TRP A 137 -25.54 -16.21 -9.42
C TRP A 137 -25.63 -17.62 -8.82
N THR A 138 -26.73 -17.95 -8.17
CA THR A 138 -26.96 -19.23 -7.50
C THR A 138 -27.96 -20.09 -8.30
N LEU A 139 -27.63 -21.37 -8.52
CA LEU A 139 -28.50 -22.29 -9.22
C LEU A 139 -29.82 -22.50 -8.44
N ASN A 140 -30.94 -22.26 -9.10
CA ASN A 140 -32.25 -22.65 -8.59
C ASN A 140 -32.48 -24.14 -8.86
N THR A 141 -32.18 -24.96 -7.88
CA THR A 141 -32.28 -26.43 -8.01
C THR A 141 -33.67 -26.93 -8.36
N LYS A 142 -34.71 -26.16 -8.00
CA LYS A 142 -36.13 -26.50 -8.34
C LYS A 142 -36.44 -26.24 -9.81
N SER A 143 -35.66 -25.42 -10.51
CA SER A 143 -35.87 -25.11 -11.93
C SER A 143 -35.15 -26.07 -12.89
N VAL A 144 -34.32 -26.96 -12.35
CA VAL A 144 -33.50 -27.86 -13.17
C VAL A 144 -34.34 -28.96 -13.79
N ASN A 145 -34.45 -28.93 -15.10
CA ASN A 145 -35.06 -30.00 -15.89
C ASN A 145 -33.97 -30.69 -16.72
N ARG A 146 -33.62 -31.91 -16.35
CA ARG A 146 -32.55 -32.67 -16.99
C ARG A 146 -32.90 -33.14 -18.41
N THR A 147 -34.19 -33.32 -18.69
CA THR A 147 -34.65 -33.76 -20.00
C THR A 147 -34.59 -32.64 -21.02
N SER A 148 -35.14 -31.48 -20.71
CA SER A 148 -35.14 -30.32 -21.60
C SER A 148 -33.85 -29.47 -21.49
N LYS A 149 -32.96 -29.75 -20.53
CA LYS A 149 -31.77 -28.92 -20.20
C LYS A 149 -32.13 -27.50 -19.74
N ALA A 150 -33.38 -27.30 -19.30
CA ALA A 150 -33.82 -26.02 -18.75
C ALA A 150 -33.35 -25.84 -17.29
N TYR A 151 -32.96 -24.63 -16.93
CA TYR A 151 -32.62 -24.25 -15.55
C TYR A 151 -32.58 -22.73 -15.38
N SER A 152 -32.58 -22.26 -14.15
CA SER A 152 -32.43 -20.84 -13.86
C SER A 152 -31.41 -20.59 -12.73
N CYS A 153 -30.81 -19.43 -12.78
CA CYS A 153 -29.90 -18.91 -11.78
C CYS A 153 -30.50 -17.64 -11.19
N ASN A 154 -30.42 -17.51 -9.88
CA ASN A 154 -30.97 -16.38 -9.13
C ASN A 154 -29.87 -15.53 -8.56
N ALA A 155 -30.07 -14.21 -8.52
CA ALA A 155 -29.27 -13.24 -7.82
C ALA A 155 -30.18 -12.19 -7.17
N GLN A 156 -29.62 -11.20 -6.52
CA GLN A 156 -30.40 -10.06 -6.01
C GLN A 156 -31.05 -9.29 -7.17
N PRO A 157 -32.29 -8.80 -7.02
CA PRO A 157 -32.93 -7.94 -8.02
C PRO A 157 -32.02 -6.75 -8.36
N GLY A 158 -31.86 -6.49 -9.67
CA GLY A 158 -30.97 -5.43 -10.16
C GLY A 158 -29.51 -5.84 -10.34
N THR A 159 -29.12 -7.09 -10.04
CA THR A 159 -27.78 -7.60 -10.36
C THR A 159 -27.52 -7.49 -11.86
N PRO A 160 -26.38 -6.91 -12.30
CA PRO A 160 -26.02 -6.84 -13.71
C PRO A 160 -25.94 -8.23 -14.33
N THR A 161 -26.43 -8.36 -15.55
CA THR A 161 -26.31 -9.64 -16.30
C THR A 161 -24.82 -9.92 -16.59
N PRO A 162 -24.42 -11.19 -16.60
CA PRO A 162 -23.04 -11.56 -16.89
C PRO A 162 -22.68 -11.19 -18.34
N GLU A 163 -21.47 -10.68 -18.57
CA GLU A 163 -20.97 -10.32 -19.92
C GLU A 163 -21.07 -11.49 -20.89
N LYS A 164 -20.75 -12.70 -20.40
CA LYS A 164 -20.92 -13.93 -21.18
C LYS A 164 -22.23 -14.61 -20.80
N LYS A 165 -23.16 -14.63 -21.74
CA LYS A 165 -24.45 -15.32 -21.59
C LYS A 165 -24.24 -16.82 -21.37
N LEU A 166 -25.20 -17.47 -20.68
CA LEU A 166 -25.20 -18.92 -20.52
C LEU A 166 -25.26 -19.62 -21.87
N ALA A 167 -24.42 -20.63 -22.04
CA ALA A 167 -24.50 -21.52 -23.19
C ALA A 167 -25.64 -22.54 -22.95
N CYS A 168 -26.78 -22.33 -23.57
CA CYS A 168 -27.93 -23.21 -23.46
C CYS A 168 -27.79 -24.38 -24.43
N GLU A 169 -28.08 -25.59 -23.96
CA GLU A 169 -27.98 -26.83 -24.72
C GLU A 169 -29.37 -27.30 -25.21
N GLY A 170 -29.38 -28.08 -26.29
CA GLY A 170 -30.61 -28.66 -26.85
C GLY A 170 -31.52 -27.61 -27.50
N SER A 171 -32.82 -27.69 -27.22
CA SER A 171 -33.83 -26.76 -27.73
C SER A 171 -34.09 -25.57 -26.83
N THR A 172 -33.23 -25.34 -25.80
CA THR A 172 -33.41 -24.23 -24.85
C THR A 172 -32.73 -22.94 -25.31
N GLY A 173 -33.40 -21.81 -25.07
CA GLY A 173 -32.90 -20.48 -25.33
C GLY A 173 -32.53 -19.73 -24.01
N TYR A 174 -31.55 -18.83 -24.09
CA TYR A 174 -31.20 -17.97 -22.96
C TYR A 174 -32.32 -16.97 -22.70
N PHE A 175 -32.65 -16.79 -21.43
CA PHE A 175 -33.51 -15.70 -20.96
C PHE A 175 -32.93 -14.96 -19.79
N GLU A 176 -33.34 -13.71 -19.62
CA GLU A 176 -32.94 -12.87 -18.49
C GLU A 176 -34.09 -12.00 -17.99
N ASN A 177 -34.18 -11.84 -16.67
CA ASN A 177 -35.10 -10.93 -16.03
C ASN A 177 -34.36 -10.19 -14.90
N VAL A 178 -33.70 -9.09 -15.25
CA VAL A 178 -32.86 -8.29 -14.34
C VAL A 178 -33.70 -7.77 -13.17
N LYS A 179 -34.92 -7.36 -13.41
CA LYS A 179 -35.82 -6.84 -12.35
C LYS A 179 -36.11 -7.88 -11.27
N LYS A 180 -36.12 -9.14 -11.61
CA LYS A 180 -36.35 -10.26 -10.68
C LYS A 180 -35.04 -10.94 -10.25
N GLY A 181 -33.89 -10.54 -10.80
CA GLY A 181 -32.62 -11.20 -10.55
C GLY A 181 -32.59 -12.65 -11.00
N VAL A 182 -33.11 -12.96 -12.23
CA VAL A 182 -33.19 -14.32 -12.76
C VAL A 182 -32.62 -14.35 -14.17
N ILE A 183 -31.76 -15.30 -14.43
CA ILE A 183 -31.25 -15.67 -15.76
C ILE A 183 -31.35 -17.18 -15.94
N GLY A 184 -31.34 -17.68 -17.16
CA GLY A 184 -31.39 -19.14 -17.34
C GLY A 184 -31.54 -19.57 -18.78
N CYS A 185 -31.82 -20.89 -18.92
CA CYS A 185 -32.14 -21.55 -20.18
C CYS A 185 -33.55 -22.16 -20.08
N GLN A 186 -34.43 -21.80 -20.99
CA GLN A 186 -35.77 -22.37 -21.03
C GLN A 186 -36.16 -22.81 -22.47
N ALA A 187 -37.02 -23.85 -22.58
CA ALA A 187 -37.55 -24.33 -23.84
C ALA A 187 -38.63 -23.40 -24.37
#